data_83b18e0703a882b0727a336a31604645
#
_entry.id   83b18e0703a882b0727a336a31604645
#
_cell.length_a   1.000
_cell.length_b   1.000
_cell.length_c   1.000
_cell.angle_alpha   90.00
_cell.angle_beta   90.00
_cell.angle_gamma   90.00
#
_symmetry.space_group_name_H-M   'P 1'
#
loop_
_entity.id
_entity.type
_entity.pdbx_description
1 polymer ?
#
loop_
_entity_poly.entity_id
_entity_poly.type
_entity_poly.pdbx_seq_one_letter_code
_entity_poly.pdbx_strand_id
1 'polypeptide(L)'
;MKAPSRFLPSIASLRALEALDRLGSASAVAKELSQTQSAVSRQLQALEAQLGVNLILRKAKRMQMTPEARMYTAQIRQALQTISRASLDLTLTPQGGSLN
;
A
#
# COMPACT_ATOMS: atom_id res chain seq x y z
N MET A 1 15.71 -10.74 -14.00
CA MET A 1 15.16 -9.62 -14.73
C MET A 1 14.77 -8.51 -13.80
N LYS A 2 14.99 -7.28 -14.24
CA LYS A 2 14.68 -6.15 -13.40
C LYS A 2 13.39 -5.50 -13.86
N ALA A 3 12.43 -5.37 -12.98
CA ALA A 3 11.21 -4.64 -13.30
C ALA A 3 11.50 -3.15 -13.41
N PRO A 4 10.85 -2.44 -14.35
CA PRO A 4 10.99 -0.98 -14.42
C PRO A 4 10.53 -0.35 -13.10
N SER A 5 11.28 0.63 -12.61
CA SER A 5 10.97 1.22 -11.31
C SER A 5 9.60 1.89 -11.27
N ARG A 6 9.08 2.35 -12.41
CA ARG A 6 7.75 2.95 -12.43
C ARG A 6 6.65 1.94 -12.03
N PHE A 7 6.93 0.64 -12.15
CA PHE A 7 5.97 -0.39 -11.78
C PHE A 7 6.26 -0.99 -10.40
N LEU A 8 7.16 -0.37 -9.65
CA LEU A 8 7.47 -0.80 -8.29
C LEU A 8 7.26 0.37 -7.34
N PRO A 9 6.02 0.65 -6.99
CA PRO A 9 5.73 1.74 -6.05
C PRO A 9 6.30 1.45 -4.67
N SER A 10 6.44 2.52 -3.88
CA SER A 10 6.93 2.36 -2.51
C SER A 10 5.93 1.58 -1.67
N ILE A 11 6.44 0.84 -0.69
CA ILE A 11 5.60 0.12 0.27
C ILE A 11 4.68 1.11 0.98
N ALA A 12 5.18 2.31 1.30
CA ALA A 12 4.38 3.31 2.00
C ALA A 12 3.13 3.69 1.19
N SER A 13 3.27 3.95 -0.12
CA SER A 13 2.11 4.32 -0.92
C SER A 13 1.18 3.13 -1.14
N LEU A 14 1.72 1.92 -1.26
CA LEU A 14 0.87 0.72 -1.38
C LEU A 14 0.09 0.46 -0.11
N ARG A 15 0.71 0.67 1.06
CA ARG A 15 0.01 0.54 2.34
C ARG A 15 -1.10 1.58 2.46
N ALA A 16 -0.85 2.81 2.00
CA ALA A 16 -1.87 3.86 2.05
C ALA A 16 -3.07 3.47 1.17
N LEU A 17 -2.82 2.93 -0.02
CA LEU A 17 -3.90 2.50 -0.91
C LEU A 17 -4.70 1.35 -0.31
N GLU A 18 -4.02 0.35 0.23
CA GLU A 18 -4.68 -0.80 0.84
C GLU A 18 -5.53 -0.37 2.03
N ALA A 19 -5.01 0.51 2.87
CA ALA A 19 -5.74 1.01 4.02
C ALA A 19 -6.95 1.84 3.60
N LEU A 20 -6.81 2.63 2.53
CA LEU A 20 -7.92 3.41 2.02
C LEU A 20 -9.07 2.52 1.55
N ASP A 21 -8.75 1.42 0.88
CA ASP A 21 -9.76 0.46 0.45
C ASP A 21 -10.52 -0.12 1.63
N ARG A 22 -9.84 -0.45 2.72
CA ARG A 22 -10.47 -1.02 3.91
C ARG A 22 -11.23 0.02 4.74
N LEU A 23 -10.66 1.20 4.89
CA LEU A 23 -11.16 2.17 5.87
C LEU A 23 -12.05 3.25 5.28
N GLY A 24 -11.90 3.53 4.01
CA GLY A 24 -12.81 4.43 3.30
C GLY A 24 -12.55 5.92 3.47
N SER A 25 -11.57 6.34 4.24
CA SER A 25 -11.27 7.76 4.38
C SER A 25 -9.78 7.99 4.64
N ALA A 26 -9.28 9.12 4.14
CA ALA A 26 -7.89 9.50 4.35
C ALA A 26 -7.60 9.76 5.82
N SER A 27 -8.59 10.25 6.55
CA SER A 27 -8.47 10.51 7.98
C SER A 27 -8.19 9.19 8.74
N ALA A 28 -8.97 8.15 8.44
CA ALA A 28 -8.79 6.85 9.07
C ALA A 28 -7.46 6.22 8.69
N VAL A 29 -7.04 6.36 7.43
CA VAL A 29 -5.74 5.86 6.98
C VAL A 29 -4.60 6.54 7.73
N ALA A 30 -4.69 7.87 7.85
CA ALA A 30 -3.66 8.64 8.56
C ALA A 30 -3.53 8.16 9.99
N LYS A 31 -4.65 7.89 10.64
CA LYS A 31 -4.64 7.40 12.01
C LYS A 31 -4.00 6.02 12.11
N GLU A 32 -4.37 5.10 11.24
CA GLU A 32 -3.83 3.75 11.28
C GLU A 32 -2.33 3.72 10.99
N LEU A 33 -1.87 4.56 10.05
CA LEU A 33 -0.47 4.56 9.64
C LEU A 33 0.39 5.57 10.41
N SER A 34 -0.18 6.24 11.40
CA SER A 34 0.51 7.25 12.20
C SER A 34 1.12 8.35 11.33
N GLN A 35 0.30 8.88 10.42
CA GLN A 35 0.71 9.92 9.49
C GLN A 35 -0.32 11.04 9.50
N THR A 36 0.01 12.15 8.83
CA THR A 36 -0.95 13.22 8.62
C THR A 36 -1.81 12.90 7.39
N GLN A 37 -3.00 13.51 7.33
CA GLN A 37 -3.83 13.35 6.13
C GLN A 37 -3.15 13.89 4.89
N SER A 38 -2.39 14.97 5.03
CA SER A 38 -1.63 15.53 3.91
C SER A 38 -0.61 14.54 3.37
N ALA A 39 0.09 13.83 4.27
CA ALA A 39 1.06 12.84 3.86
C ALA A 39 0.39 11.68 3.12
N VAL A 40 -0.74 11.21 3.64
CA VAL A 40 -1.51 10.14 2.99
C VAL A 40 -1.94 10.58 1.59
N SER A 41 -2.49 11.79 1.47
CA SER A 41 -2.94 12.29 0.18
C SER A 41 -1.80 12.40 -0.82
N ARG A 42 -0.64 12.87 -0.36
CA ARG A 42 0.53 12.97 -1.24
C ARG A 42 1.03 11.60 -1.69
N GLN A 43 1.00 10.61 -0.80
CA GLN A 43 1.40 9.26 -1.17
C GLN A 43 0.49 8.67 -2.22
N LEU A 44 -0.82 8.88 -2.08
CA LEU A 44 -1.78 8.37 -3.05
C LEU A 44 -1.65 9.07 -4.39
N GLN A 45 -1.44 10.39 -4.39
CA GLN A 45 -1.21 11.13 -5.62
C GLN A 45 0.08 10.70 -6.30
N ALA A 46 1.14 10.48 -5.54
CA ALA A 46 2.41 10.03 -6.08
C ALA A 46 2.25 8.64 -6.72
N LEU A 47 1.46 7.78 -6.11
CA LEU A 47 1.21 6.45 -6.65
C LEU A 47 0.47 6.55 -8.00
N GLU A 48 -0.57 7.38 -8.05
CA GLU A 48 -1.29 7.60 -9.31
C GLU A 48 -0.37 8.16 -10.40
N ALA A 49 0.46 9.13 -10.03
CA ALA A 49 1.38 9.73 -10.99
C ALA A 49 2.42 8.72 -11.47
N GLN A 50 2.92 7.89 -10.57
CA GLN A 50 3.94 6.91 -10.92
C GLN A 50 3.38 5.87 -11.88
N LEU A 51 2.16 5.41 -11.64
CA LEU A 51 1.54 4.39 -12.48
C LEU A 51 0.85 4.97 -13.71
N GLY A 52 0.59 6.28 -13.71
CA GLY A 52 -0.10 6.92 -14.81
C GLY A 52 -1.56 6.56 -14.90
N VAL A 53 -2.18 6.23 -13.77
CA VAL A 53 -3.56 5.76 -13.72
C VAL A 53 -4.27 6.42 -12.55
N ASN A 54 -5.52 6.82 -12.77
CA ASN A 54 -6.33 7.31 -11.67
C ASN A 54 -6.90 6.12 -10.91
N LEU A 55 -6.60 6.06 -9.64
CA LEU A 55 -7.08 4.99 -8.77
C LEU A 55 -8.22 5.44 -7.88
N ILE A 56 -8.31 6.74 -7.61
CA ILE A 56 -9.22 7.27 -6.63
C ILE A 56 -10.11 8.31 -7.27
N LEU A 57 -11.41 8.16 -7.04
CA LEU A 57 -12.40 9.15 -7.45
C LEU A 57 -12.71 10.02 -6.24
N ARG A 58 -12.46 11.31 -6.37
CA ARG A 58 -12.71 12.24 -5.29
C ARG A 58 -14.02 12.95 -5.58
N LYS A 59 -15.10 12.41 -5.00
CA LYS A 59 -16.43 12.99 -5.16
C LYS A 59 -16.90 13.56 -3.84
N ALA A 60 -17.19 14.82 -3.82
CA ALA A 60 -17.59 15.53 -2.60
C ALA A 60 -16.55 15.32 -1.53
N LYS A 61 -16.91 14.78 -0.39
CA LYS A 61 -15.97 14.54 0.70
C LYS A 61 -15.51 13.10 0.78
N ARG A 62 -15.85 12.30 -0.25
CA ARG A 62 -15.54 10.88 -0.21
C ARG A 62 -14.45 10.53 -1.20
N MET A 63 -13.63 9.59 -0.81
CA MET A 63 -12.66 8.98 -1.70
C MET A 63 -13.15 7.59 -2.00
N GLN A 64 -13.48 7.34 -3.26
CA GLN A 64 -13.90 6.03 -3.70
C GLN A 64 -12.87 5.49 -4.68
N MET A 65 -12.67 4.19 -4.64
CA MET A 65 -11.71 3.57 -5.55
C MET A 65 -12.41 3.18 -6.84
N THR A 66 -11.69 3.32 -7.95
CA THR A 66 -12.19 2.81 -9.23
C THR A 66 -12.25 1.28 -9.17
N PRO A 67 -13.05 0.64 -10.03
CA PRO A 67 -13.06 -0.83 -10.08
C PRO A 67 -11.68 -1.42 -10.36
N GLU A 68 -10.91 -0.78 -11.24
CA GLU A 68 -9.55 -1.21 -11.54
C GLU A 68 -8.65 -1.11 -10.32
N ALA A 69 -8.84 -0.04 -9.54
CA ALA A 69 -8.07 0.14 -8.32
C ALA A 69 -8.38 -0.93 -7.28
N ARG A 70 -9.65 -1.33 -7.19
CA ARG A 70 -10.02 -2.40 -6.26
C ARG A 70 -9.37 -3.72 -6.62
N MET A 71 -9.34 -4.04 -7.91
CA MET A 71 -8.67 -5.26 -8.38
C MET A 71 -7.18 -5.21 -8.11
N TYR A 72 -6.56 -4.08 -8.39
CA TYR A 72 -5.15 -3.86 -8.11
C TYR A 72 -4.88 -4.01 -6.61
N THR A 73 -5.71 -3.37 -5.80
CA THR A 73 -5.52 -3.37 -4.34
C THR A 73 -5.66 -4.78 -3.76
N ALA A 74 -6.54 -5.61 -4.31
CA ALA A 74 -6.66 -7.00 -3.85
C ALA A 74 -5.34 -7.75 -4.02
N GLN A 75 -4.66 -7.55 -5.15
CA GLN A 75 -3.37 -8.17 -5.39
C GLN A 75 -2.29 -7.58 -4.48
N ILE A 76 -2.33 -6.26 -4.28
CA ILE A 76 -1.37 -5.59 -3.40
C ILE A 76 -1.53 -6.09 -1.96
N ARG A 77 -2.77 -6.28 -1.51
CA ARG A 77 -3.02 -6.80 -0.17
C ARG A 77 -2.35 -8.15 0.03
N GLN A 78 -2.46 -9.03 -0.95
CA GLN A 78 -1.81 -10.33 -0.87
C GLN A 78 -0.29 -10.19 -0.86
N ALA A 79 0.25 -9.30 -1.69
CA ALA A 79 1.69 -9.08 -1.73
C ALA A 79 2.22 -8.53 -0.40
N LEU A 80 1.50 -7.59 0.20
CA LEU A 80 1.89 -7.04 1.49
C LEU A 80 1.83 -8.11 2.59
N GLN A 81 0.82 -8.96 2.55
CA GLN A 81 0.73 -10.08 3.49
C GLN A 81 1.89 -11.06 3.31
N THR A 82 2.28 -11.32 2.07
CA THR A 82 3.40 -12.19 1.79
C THR A 82 4.70 -11.61 2.35
N ILE A 83 4.92 -10.31 2.14
CA ILE A 83 6.11 -9.64 2.67
C ILE A 83 6.11 -9.72 4.20
N SER A 84 4.98 -9.42 4.81
CA SER A 84 4.86 -9.45 6.26
C SER A 84 5.11 -10.85 6.81
N ARG A 85 4.54 -11.87 6.17
CA ARG A 85 4.71 -13.25 6.57
C ARG A 85 6.17 -13.67 6.44
N ALA A 86 6.81 -13.33 5.33
CA ALA A 86 8.20 -13.67 5.10
C ALA A 86 9.10 -13.04 6.15
N SER A 87 8.81 -11.79 6.49
CA SER A 87 9.59 -11.08 7.50
C SER A 87 9.42 -11.71 8.89
N LEU A 88 8.20 -12.08 9.22
CA LEU A 88 7.93 -12.76 10.48
C LEU A 88 8.66 -14.11 10.55
N ASP A 89 8.54 -14.90 9.48
CA ASP A 89 9.18 -16.21 9.44
C ASP A 89 10.69 -16.09 9.62
N LEU A 90 11.28 -15.07 9.01
CA LEU A 90 12.71 -14.84 9.16
C LEU A 90 13.08 -14.54 10.61
N THR A 91 12.29 -13.74 11.31
CA THR A 91 12.59 -13.38 12.69
C THR A 91 12.37 -14.53 13.65
N LEU A 92 11.54 -15.50 13.28
CA LEU A 92 11.26 -16.66 14.13
C LEU A 92 12.21 -17.82 13.87
N THR A 93 13.05 -17.74 12.84
CA THR A 93 13.99 -18.80 12.53
C THR A 93 15.07 -18.87 13.60
N PRO A 94 15.35 -20.04 14.14
CA PRO A 94 16.37 -20.16 15.17
C PRO A 94 17.73 -19.77 14.63
N GLN A 95 18.35 -18.80 15.29
CA GLN A 95 19.62 -18.30 14.82
C GLN A 95 20.74 -19.29 15.00
N GLY A 96 20.73 -19.95 16.11
CA GLY A 96 21.77 -20.89 16.40
C GLY A 96 21.82 -22.01 15.45
N GLY A 97 20.69 -22.40 14.98
CA GLY A 97 20.64 -23.49 14.05
C GLY A 97 20.97 -23.07 12.66
N SER A 98 20.79 -21.83 12.34
CA SER A 98 20.82 -21.52 10.96
C SER A 98 22.01 -20.80 10.56
N LEU A 99 22.49 -20.00 11.33
CA LEU A 99 23.43 -19.13 10.83
C LEU A 99 24.62 -19.12 11.52
N ASN A 100 24.80 -19.72 12.22
CA ASN A 100 25.90 -19.62 12.93
C ASN A 100 27.08 -19.73 12.45
#